data_a566d552bdf943987867e3333abc9920
#
_entry.id   a566d552bdf943987867e3333abc9920
#
_cell.length_a   1.000
_cell.length_b   1.000
_cell.length_c   1.000
_cell.angle_alpha   90.00
_cell.angle_beta   90.00
_cell.angle_gamma   90.00
#
_symmetry.space_group_name_H-M   'P 1'
#
loop_
_entity.id
_entity.type
_entity.pdbx_description
1 polymer ?
#
loop_
_entity_poly.entity_id
_entity_poly.type
_entity_poly.pdbx_seq_one_letter_code
_entity_poly.pdbx_strand_id
1 'polypeptide(L)'
;MLVEALGGLGGSAVNGLVLPMMSVHMKEEPRCSYLHQDMMKHLEAYLPDRINENSFDPLILGAVLEQMCTENGVDILLDAVLCDVATDGGAIRDIAVMCQGGIRRISGKVFSDCAGDGILSVLA
;
A
#
# COMPACT_ATOMS: atom_id res chain seq x y z
N MET A 1 -2.16 -4.37 10.35
CA MET A 1 -3.34 -4.04 9.50
C MET A 1 -2.96 -2.92 8.55
N LEU A 2 -3.35 -3.00 7.30
CA LEU A 2 -3.25 -1.96 6.28
C LEU A 2 -4.66 -1.39 6.02
N VAL A 3 -4.80 -0.08 6.00
CA VAL A 3 -6.05 0.62 5.72
C VAL A 3 -5.88 1.37 4.40
N GLU A 4 -6.77 1.14 3.45
CA GLU A 4 -6.72 1.73 2.11
C GLU A 4 -8.08 2.37 1.77
N ALA A 5 -8.04 3.61 1.31
CA ALA A 5 -9.25 4.36 0.96
C ALA A 5 -9.93 3.85 -0.32
N LEU A 6 -9.17 3.22 -1.19
CA LEU A 6 -9.66 2.67 -2.46
C LEU A 6 -10.01 1.19 -2.34
N GLY A 7 -10.69 0.66 -3.35
CA GLY A 7 -11.11 -0.74 -3.41
C GLY A 7 -10.01 -1.72 -3.82
N GLY A 8 -8.74 -1.31 -3.83
CA GLY A 8 -7.61 -2.17 -4.15
C GLY A 8 -6.27 -1.52 -3.80
N LEU A 9 -5.29 -2.33 -3.50
CA LEU A 9 -3.93 -1.90 -3.18
C LEU A 9 -3.19 -1.38 -4.42
N GLY A 10 -2.14 -0.58 -4.20
CA GLY A 10 -1.19 -0.15 -5.23
C GLY A 10 -1.29 1.31 -5.65
N GLY A 11 -2.20 2.08 -5.05
CA GLY A 11 -2.28 3.53 -5.19
C GLY A 11 -2.23 3.99 -6.65
N SER A 12 -1.35 4.93 -6.98
CA SER A 12 -1.24 5.48 -8.34
C SER A 12 -0.83 4.44 -9.39
N ALA A 13 -0.09 3.40 -9.03
CA ALA A 13 0.32 2.35 -9.97
C ALA A 13 -0.86 1.49 -10.44
N VAL A 14 -1.76 1.13 -9.54
CA VAL A 14 -2.92 0.27 -9.83
C VAL A 14 -4.15 1.13 -10.14
N ASN A 15 -4.52 1.99 -9.21
CA ASN A 15 -5.77 2.76 -9.31
C ASN A 15 -5.61 3.99 -10.21
N GLY A 16 -4.42 4.59 -10.27
CA GLY A 16 -4.10 5.72 -11.15
C GLY A 16 -3.57 5.34 -12.53
N LEU A 17 -3.36 4.04 -12.81
CA LEU A 17 -2.82 3.51 -14.07
C LEU A 17 -1.47 4.12 -14.46
N VAL A 18 -0.65 4.48 -13.49
CA VAL A 18 0.72 4.94 -13.74
C VAL A 18 1.62 3.72 -13.87
N LEU A 19 1.65 3.14 -15.07
CA LEU A 19 2.23 1.82 -15.34
C LEU A 19 3.76 1.77 -15.35
N PRO A 20 4.53 2.77 -15.82
CA PRO A 20 5.97 2.68 -15.76
C PRO A 20 6.47 2.87 -14.33
N MET A 21 7.14 1.88 -13.77
CA MET A 21 7.98 2.11 -12.60
C MET A 21 9.21 2.89 -13.04
N MET A 22 9.41 4.07 -12.44
CA MET A 22 10.64 4.82 -12.67
C MET A 22 11.84 4.01 -12.20
N SER A 23 12.91 4.04 -12.98
CA SER A 23 14.15 3.33 -12.67
C SER A 23 14.62 3.64 -11.25
N VAL A 24 14.56 2.65 -10.41
CA VAL A 24 15.15 2.70 -9.04
C VAL A 24 16.59 2.16 -9.04
N HIS A 25 17.18 1.96 -10.23
CA HIS A 25 18.56 1.51 -10.39
C HIS A 25 19.52 2.69 -10.52
N MET A 26 20.56 2.71 -9.72
CA MET A 26 21.82 3.34 -10.12
C MET A 26 22.63 2.37 -10.96
N LYS A 27 23.47 2.87 -11.88
CA LYS A 27 24.25 2.09 -12.85
C LYS A 27 25.09 0.96 -12.25
N GLU A 28 25.35 0.96 -10.96
CA GLU A 28 26.31 0.06 -10.32
C GLU A 28 25.74 -0.78 -9.16
N GLU A 29 24.53 -0.46 -8.65
CA GLU A 29 23.89 -1.26 -7.60
C GLU A 29 22.36 -1.19 -7.73
N PRO A 30 21.63 -2.33 -7.60
CA PRO A 30 20.19 -2.32 -7.49
C PRO A 30 19.80 -1.64 -6.17
N ARG A 31 19.30 -0.42 -6.24
CA ARG A 31 18.72 0.30 -5.08
C ARG A 31 17.29 -0.13 -4.78
N CYS A 32 16.89 -1.28 -5.27
CA CYS A 32 15.57 -1.80 -4.98
C CYS A 32 15.56 -2.33 -3.55
N SER A 33 14.57 -1.91 -2.78
CA SER A 33 14.28 -2.55 -1.50
C SER A 33 14.02 -4.05 -1.71
N TYR A 34 14.27 -4.85 -0.70
CA TYR A 34 13.90 -6.26 -0.72
C TYR A 34 12.41 -6.47 -1.08
N LEU A 35 11.55 -5.56 -0.63
CA LEU A 35 10.12 -5.56 -0.94
C LEU A 35 9.86 -5.43 -2.44
N HIS A 36 10.57 -4.54 -3.13
CA HIS A 36 10.44 -4.40 -4.60
C HIS A 36 10.89 -5.67 -5.32
N GLN A 37 12.02 -6.26 -4.92
CA GLN A 37 12.52 -7.50 -5.51
C GLN A 37 11.54 -8.65 -5.30
N ASP A 38 10.91 -8.72 -4.13
CA ASP A 38 9.93 -9.75 -3.81
C ASP A 38 8.65 -9.56 -4.62
N MET A 39 8.16 -8.34 -4.72
CA MET A 39 7.05 -7.97 -5.58
C MET A 39 7.30 -8.35 -7.05
N MET A 40 8.50 -8.08 -7.57
CA MET A 40 8.86 -8.43 -8.96
C MET A 40 8.88 -9.94 -9.18
N LYS A 41 9.36 -10.73 -8.23
CA LYS A 41 9.29 -12.21 -8.30
C LYS A 41 7.86 -12.74 -8.34
N HIS A 42 6.97 -12.16 -7.53
CA HIS A 42 5.56 -12.52 -7.54
C HIS A 42 4.91 -12.16 -8.89
N LEU A 43 5.20 -10.97 -9.43
CA LEU A 43 4.72 -10.56 -10.75
C LEU A 43 5.20 -11.51 -11.86
N GLU A 44 6.48 -11.87 -11.85
CA GLU A 44 7.08 -12.79 -12.82
C GLU A 44 6.44 -14.17 -12.78
N ALA A 45 6.04 -14.65 -11.60
CA ALA A 45 5.33 -15.92 -11.46
C ALA A 45 3.96 -15.93 -12.16
N TYR A 46 3.29 -14.78 -12.24
CA TYR A 46 2.00 -14.66 -12.95
C TYR A 46 2.16 -14.43 -14.45
N LEU A 47 3.20 -13.70 -14.86
CA LEU A 47 3.41 -13.30 -16.26
C LEU A 47 4.89 -13.42 -16.66
N PRO A 48 5.44 -14.63 -16.80
CA PRO A 48 6.87 -14.85 -16.98
C PRO A 48 7.47 -14.20 -18.23
N ASP A 49 6.67 -13.91 -19.26
CA ASP A 49 7.15 -13.35 -20.54
C ASP A 49 6.69 -11.91 -20.80
N ARG A 50 6.02 -11.27 -19.84
CA ARG A 50 5.38 -9.96 -20.03
C ARG A 50 5.84 -8.87 -19.08
N ILE A 51 6.74 -9.19 -18.19
CA ILE A 51 7.34 -8.20 -17.29
C ILE A 51 8.63 -7.74 -17.93
N ASN A 52 8.68 -6.49 -18.30
CA ASN A 52 9.96 -5.80 -18.44
C ASN A 52 10.17 -4.94 -17.18
N GLU A 53 11.42 -4.59 -16.91
CA GLU A 53 11.84 -3.89 -15.70
C GLU A 53 11.05 -2.60 -15.38
N ASN A 54 10.22 -2.12 -16.30
CA ASN A 54 9.54 -0.84 -16.22
C ASN A 54 8.03 -0.88 -16.46
N SER A 55 7.44 -2.05 -16.76
CA SER A 55 5.99 -2.13 -17.00
C SER A 55 5.39 -3.41 -16.44
N PHE A 56 4.19 -3.30 -15.94
CA PHE A 56 3.42 -4.39 -15.33
C PHE A 56 1.95 -4.23 -15.69
N ASP A 57 1.20 -5.31 -15.52
CA ASP A 57 -0.26 -5.26 -15.59
C ASP A 57 -0.79 -4.77 -14.22
N PRO A 58 -1.56 -3.67 -14.16
CA PRO A 58 -2.04 -3.10 -12.90
C PRO A 58 -2.97 -4.04 -12.13
N LEU A 59 -3.77 -4.86 -12.81
CA LEU A 59 -4.65 -5.81 -12.14
C LEU A 59 -3.86 -6.93 -11.47
N ILE A 60 -2.82 -7.42 -12.16
CA ILE A 60 -1.92 -8.43 -11.59
C ILE A 60 -1.13 -7.83 -10.42
N LEU A 61 -0.64 -6.60 -10.54
CA LEU A 61 0.06 -5.93 -9.44
C LEU A 61 -0.84 -5.80 -8.21
N GLY A 62 -2.10 -5.39 -8.37
CA GLY A 62 -3.06 -5.32 -7.27
C GLY A 62 -3.21 -6.67 -6.55
N ALA A 63 -3.41 -7.75 -7.31
CA ALA A 63 -3.53 -9.10 -6.76
C ALA A 63 -2.24 -9.57 -6.05
N VAL A 64 -1.07 -9.25 -6.62
CA VAL A 64 0.22 -9.56 -6.01
C VAL A 64 0.39 -8.84 -4.67
N LEU A 65 0.05 -7.56 -4.58
CA LEU A 65 0.16 -6.80 -3.34
C LEU A 65 -0.75 -7.36 -2.24
N GLU A 66 -1.97 -7.77 -2.58
CA GLU A 66 -2.89 -8.43 -1.65
C GLU A 66 -2.36 -9.81 -1.22
N GLN A 67 -1.79 -10.58 -2.14
CA GLN A 67 -1.14 -11.85 -1.83
C GLN A 67 0.02 -11.65 -0.85
N MET A 68 0.93 -10.71 -1.12
CA MET A 68 2.06 -10.40 -0.25
C MET A 68 1.61 -10.00 1.16
N CYS A 69 0.54 -9.21 1.28
CA CYS A 69 -0.06 -8.88 2.57
C CYS A 69 -0.55 -10.14 3.29
N THR A 70 -1.26 -11.01 2.60
CA THR A 70 -1.81 -12.25 3.15
C THR A 70 -0.71 -13.19 3.62
N GLU A 71 0.33 -13.40 2.83
CA GLU A 71 1.47 -14.26 3.15
C GLU A 71 2.26 -13.76 4.38
N ASN A 72 2.24 -12.47 4.61
CA ASN A 72 2.88 -11.84 5.77
C ASN A 72 1.92 -11.57 6.95
N GLY A 73 0.70 -12.10 6.92
CA GLY A 73 -0.27 -11.99 8.00
C GLY A 73 -0.76 -10.54 8.23
N VAL A 74 -0.77 -9.72 7.19
CA VAL A 74 -1.28 -8.35 7.23
C VAL A 74 -2.76 -8.34 6.91
N ASP A 75 -3.59 -7.96 7.86
CA ASP A 75 -5.00 -7.68 7.60
C ASP A 75 -5.16 -6.47 6.71
N ILE A 76 -6.05 -6.54 5.72
CA ILE A 76 -6.34 -5.46 4.79
C ILE A 76 -7.77 -4.97 5.03
N LEU A 77 -7.95 -3.65 5.09
CA LEU A 77 -9.24 -2.99 5.13
C LEU A 77 -9.31 -2.01 3.95
N LEU A 78 -10.03 -2.41 2.91
CA LEU A 78 -10.28 -1.60 1.71
C LEU A 78 -11.53 -0.72 1.87
N ASP A 79 -11.73 0.23 0.96
CA ASP A 79 -12.85 1.19 0.98
C ASP A 79 -13.00 1.88 2.35
N ALA A 80 -11.87 2.20 2.97
CA ALA A 80 -11.81 2.73 4.34
C ALA A 80 -11.13 4.09 4.37
N VAL A 81 -11.91 5.15 4.39
CA VAL A 81 -11.44 6.53 4.39
C VAL A 81 -11.14 7.00 5.80
N LEU A 82 -9.93 7.50 6.04
CA LEU A 82 -9.55 8.13 7.31
C LEU A 82 -10.39 9.40 7.53
N CYS A 83 -11.07 9.48 8.68
CA CYS A 83 -11.97 10.58 9.02
C CYS A 83 -11.49 11.41 10.22
N ASP A 84 -10.79 10.78 11.17
CA ASP A 84 -10.40 11.43 12.42
C ASP A 84 -9.22 10.70 13.05
N VAL A 85 -8.44 11.43 13.82
CA VAL A 85 -7.27 10.93 14.56
C VAL A 85 -7.36 11.38 16.02
N ALA A 86 -7.37 10.46 16.95
CA ALA A 86 -7.31 10.76 18.37
C ALA A 86 -5.87 10.69 18.86
N THR A 87 -5.40 11.78 19.45
CA THR A 87 -4.06 11.87 20.03
C THR A 87 -4.12 11.99 21.55
N ASP A 88 -3.08 11.52 22.21
CA ASP A 88 -2.88 11.69 23.64
C ASP A 88 -1.38 11.86 23.93
N GLY A 89 -1.02 12.93 24.62
CA GLY A 89 0.36 13.24 24.95
C GLY A 89 1.30 13.38 23.75
N GLY A 90 0.79 13.77 22.57
CA GLY A 90 1.56 13.90 21.33
C GLY A 90 1.76 12.58 20.57
N ALA A 91 1.06 11.52 20.97
CA ALA A 91 1.07 10.25 20.26
C ALA A 91 -0.34 9.92 19.74
N ILE A 92 -0.41 9.27 18.58
CA ILE A 92 -1.68 8.77 18.03
C ILE A 92 -2.13 7.57 18.88
N ARG A 93 -3.32 7.65 19.43
CA ARG A 93 -3.96 6.58 20.19
C ARG A 93 -4.82 5.67 19.30
N ASP A 94 -5.67 6.27 18.50
CA ASP A 94 -6.55 5.59 17.57
C ASP A 94 -6.91 6.47 16.37
N ILE A 95 -7.35 5.83 15.30
CA ILE A 95 -7.89 6.49 14.11
C ILE A 95 -9.34 6.09 13.90
N ALA A 96 -10.15 6.97 13.34
CA ALA A 96 -11.50 6.67 12.90
C ALA A 96 -11.51 6.59 11.38
N VAL A 97 -12.04 5.50 10.84
CA VAL A 97 -12.20 5.28 9.42
C VAL A 97 -13.66 5.04 9.07
N MET A 98 -14.11 5.66 7.99
CA MET A 98 -15.41 5.37 7.38
C MET A 98 -15.23 4.20 6.43
N CYS A 99 -15.94 3.12 6.64
CA CYS A 99 -15.92 1.93 5.80
C CYS A 99 -17.33 1.36 5.64
N GLN A 100 -17.46 0.27 4.89
CA GLN A 100 -18.74 -0.42 4.75
C GLN A 100 -19.27 -0.84 6.14
N GLY A 101 -20.46 -0.36 6.45
CA GLY A 101 -21.10 -0.56 7.77
C GLY A 101 -20.91 0.58 8.77
N GLY A 102 -20.25 1.68 8.41
CA GLY A 102 -20.13 2.89 9.21
C GLY A 102 -18.72 3.19 9.71
N ILE A 103 -18.62 4.03 10.71
CA ILE A 103 -17.34 4.45 11.28
C ILE A 103 -16.80 3.36 12.21
N ARG A 104 -15.52 3.00 11.99
CA ARG A 104 -14.74 2.12 12.88
C ARG A 104 -13.60 2.90 13.51
N ARG A 105 -13.32 2.61 14.81
CA ARG A 105 -12.09 3.06 15.46
C ARG A 105 -11.08 1.93 15.49
N ILE A 106 -9.84 2.26 15.13
CA ILE A 106 -8.71 1.32 15.07
C ILE A 106 -7.62 1.86 15.99
N SER A 107 -7.26 1.10 16.99
CA SER A 107 -6.16 1.42 17.90
C SER A 107 -4.91 0.66 17.48
N GLY A 108 -3.74 1.26 17.71
CA GLY A 108 -2.45 0.65 17.35
C GLY A 108 -1.33 1.12 18.27
N LYS A 109 -0.26 0.36 18.32
CA LYS A 109 0.97 0.76 19.02
C LYS A 109 1.81 1.73 18.20
N VAL A 110 1.76 1.58 16.88
CA VAL A 110 2.46 2.40 15.91
C VAL A 110 1.53 2.65 14.74
N PHE A 111 1.57 3.86 14.22
CA PHE A 111 0.87 4.28 13.00
C PHE A 111 1.90 4.74 11.99
N SER A 112 1.75 4.31 10.75
CA SER A 112 2.60 4.73 9.63
C SER A 112 1.72 5.40 8.58
N ASP A 113 2.07 6.64 8.23
CA ASP A 113 1.42 7.36 7.15
C ASP A 113 2.11 7.00 5.84
N CYS A 114 1.43 6.19 5.04
CA CYS A 114 1.85 5.80 3.70
C CYS A 114 0.90 6.37 2.63
N ALA A 115 0.01 7.29 3.02
CA ALA A 115 -0.85 8.01 2.09
C ALA A 115 -0.02 8.99 1.26
N GLY A 116 -0.32 9.13 -0.01
CA GLY A 116 0.44 10.00 -0.91
C GLY A 116 0.37 11.49 -0.56
N ASP A 117 -0.61 11.88 0.24
CA ASP A 117 -0.87 13.26 0.68
C ASP A 117 -0.59 13.52 2.17
N GLY A 118 -0.18 12.48 2.92
CA GLY A 118 0.14 12.61 4.34
C GLY A 118 -1.07 12.91 5.23
N ILE A 119 -2.24 12.44 4.87
CA ILE A 119 -3.51 12.77 5.56
C ILE A 119 -3.52 12.39 7.03
N LEU A 120 -2.88 11.29 7.41
CA LEU A 120 -2.76 10.88 8.81
C LEU A 120 -1.95 11.92 9.60
N SER A 121 -0.85 12.39 9.03
CA SER A 121 0.02 13.39 9.64
C SER A 121 -0.65 14.77 9.74
N VAL A 122 -1.53 15.09 8.80
CA VAL A 122 -2.29 16.37 8.81
C VAL A 122 -3.36 16.36 9.91
N LEU A 123 -3.97 15.21 10.18
CA LEU A 123 -5.04 15.09 11.18
C LEU A 123 -4.51 14.81 12.60
N ALA A 124 -3.26 14.43 12.75
CA ALA A 124 -2.61 14.18 14.04
C ALA A 124 -2.08 15.46 14.68
#